data_b846e96c195246aafb27f7e9c37e28fe
#
_entry.id   b846e96c195246aafb27f7e9c37e28fe
#
_cell.length_a   1.000
_cell.length_b   1.000
_cell.length_c   1.000
_cell.angle_alpha   90.00
_cell.angle_beta   90.00
_cell.angle_gamma   90.00
#
_symmetry.space_group_name_H-M   'P 1'
#
loop_
_entity.id
_entity.type
_entity.pdbx_description
1 polymer ?
#
loop_
_entity_poly.entity_id
_entity_poly.type
_entity_poly.pdbx_seq_one_letter_code
_entity_poly.pdbx_strand_id
1 'polypeptide(L)'
;MRGIGALAEQLGDHELHVFLMPYERRQKRQPLLDVLGAYLSLHGDEVGLIDGEFGRPELDQRHGRALNFNWSHSGDFALAVIGKCCAPGIDIERRRSRARALDIAEHYFCKEELAVLASMPESTRGEEFLRLWTAKEAVLKALGRGIAFGLHRLHVATFQDRPVLRWLDGDDASAWQVQSVDVGFDYIAALAWRGSARQIQCWMIVS
;
A
#
# COMPACT_ATOMS: atom_id res chain seq x y z
N MET A 1 -22.99 3.78 -2.29
CA MET A 1 -22.24 4.60 -1.31
C MET A 1 -22.81 4.63 0.10
N ARG A 2 -24.12 4.35 0.33
CA ARG A 2 -24.70 4.31 1.70
C ARG A 2 -23.99 3.32 2.66
N GLY A 3 -23.32 2.28 2.14
CA GLY A 3 -22.60 1.31 2.98
C GLY A 3 -21.26 1.81 3.53
N ILE A 4 -20.51 2.65 2.78
CA ILE A 4 -19.17 3.12 3.21
C ILE A 4 -19.28 4.13 4.35
N GLY A 5 -20.31 4.98 4.36
CA GLY A 5 -20.54 5.94 5.45
C GLY A 5 -20.72 5.23 6.81
N ALA A 6 -21.48 4.14 6.85
CA ALA A 6 -21.63 3.35 8.08
C ALA A 6 -20.31 2.69 8.54
N LEU A 7 -19.43 2.32 7.61
CA LEU A 7 -18.10 1.82 7.95
C LEU A 7 -17.18 2.94 8.46
N ALA A 8 -17.31 4.14 7.90
CA ALA A 8 -16.52 5.30 8.33
C ALA A 8 -16.74 5.64 9.81
N GLU A 9 -17.97 5.50 10.30
CA GLU A 9 -18.32 5.74 11.71
C GLU A 9 -17.65 4.72 12.67
N GLN A 10 -17.30 3.54 12.15
CA GLN A 10 -16.66 2.47 12.92
C GLN A 10 -15.14 2.56 12.98
N LEU A 11 -14.52 3.44 12.19
CA LEU A 11 -13.06 3.54 12.18
C LEU A 11 -12.52 4.02 13.54
N GLY A 12 -11.90 3.12 14.27
CA GLY A 12 -11.20 3.39 15.52
C GLY A 12 -9.74 3.74 15.33
N ASP A 13 -9.08 4.21 16.40
CA ASP A 13 -7.68 4.63 16.39
C ASP A 13 -6.69 3.46 16.18
N HIS A 14 -7.13 2.23 16.43
CA HIS A 14 -6.34 1.01 16.26
C HIS A 14 -6.78 0.17 15.06
N GLU A 15 -7.48 0.78 14.11
CA GLU A 15 -7.99 0.10 12.93
C GLU A 15 -7.42 0.69 11.64
N LEU A 16 -7.40 -0.12 10.59
CA LEU A 16 -7.14 0.25 9.22
C LEU A 16 -8.23 -0.32 8.34
N HIS A 17 -8.88 0.55 7.58
CA HIS A 17 -9.92 0.18 6.63
C HIS A 17 -9.32 0.12 5.22
N VAL A 18 -9.44 -1.02 4.57
CA VAL A 18 -8.89 -1.29 3.24
C VAL A 18 -10.02 -1.55 2.26
N PHE A 19 -9.99 -0.87 1.12
CA PHE A 19 -11.01 -0.96 0.07
C PHE A 19 -10.38 -1.40 -1.24
N LEU A 20 -10.79 -2.55 -1.75
CA LEU A 20 -10.51 -2.99 -3.11
C LEU A 20 -11.63 -2.50 -4.02
N MET A 21 -11.26 -1.76 -5.07
CA MET A 21 -12.21 -1.06 -5.95
C MET A 21 -11.95 -1.42 -7.41
N PRO A 22 -12.97 -1.67 -8.25
CA PRO A 22 -12.80 -1.65 -9.69
C PRO A 22 -12.20 -0.32 -10.14
N TYR A 23 -11.25 -0.35 -11.07
CA TYR A 23 -10.52 0.82 -11.49
C TYR A 23 -10.25 0.86 -12.99
N GLU A 24 -10.51 2.01 -13.58
CA GLU A 24 -10.11 2.35 -14.93
C GLU A 24 -9.28 3.64 -14.92
N ARG A 25 -8.21 3.70 -15.69
CA ARG A 25 -7.30 4.88 -15.72
C ARG A 25 -8.01 6.22 -15.99
N ARG A 26 -9.12 6.19 -16.76
CA ARG A 26 -9.92 7.40 -17.04
C ARG A 26 -10.56 8.01 -15.79
N GLN A 27 -10.78 7.20 -14.75
CA GLN A 27 -11.36 7.65 -13.48
C GLN A 27 -10.37 8.46 -12.63
N LYS A 28 -9.06 8.40 -12.94
CA LYS A 28 -8.02 9.08 -12.16
C LYS A 28 -8.13 8.74 -10.67
N ARG A 29 -8.31 9.74 -9.81
CA ARG A 29 -8.44 9.57 -8.35
C ARG A 29 -9.90 9.46 -7.88
N GLN A 30 -10.90 9.46 -8.77
CA GLN A 30 -12.30 9.51 -8.39
C GLN A 30 -12.72 8.40 -7.42
N PRO A 31 -12.38 7.11 -7.62
CA PRO A 31 -12.74 6.06 -6.66
C PRO A 31 -12.19 6.29 -5.25
N LEU A 32 -10.98 6.84 -5.14
CA LEU A 32 -10.39 7.24 -3.86
C LEU A 32 -11.16 8.41 -3.24
N LEU A 33 -11.50 9.45 -4.04
CA LEU A 33 -12.21 10.62 -3.57
C LEU A 33 -13.61 10.25 -3.06
N ASP A 34 -14.30 9.32 -3.71
CA ASP A 34 -15.61 8.83 -3.29
C ASP A 34 -15.54 8.11 -1.93
N VAL A 35 -14.49 7.29 -1.72
CA VAL A 35 -14.25 6.66 -0.42
C VAL A 35 -13.94 7.70 0.65
N LEU A 36 -13.01 8.63 0.39
CA LEU A 36 -12.66 9.68 1.34
C LEU A 36 -13.83 10.60 1.66
N GLY A 37 -14.66 10.92 0.65
CA GLY A 37 -15.88 11.70 0.83
C GLY A 37 -16.83 11.05 1.84
N ALA A 38 -17.00 9.73 1.78
CA ALA A 38 -17.82 9.00 2.75
C ALA A 38 -17.30 9.13 4.19
N TYR A 39 -15.98 9.17 4.39
CA TYR A 39 -15.35 9.38 5.71
C TYR A 39 -15.44 10.83 6.21
N LEU A 40 -15.56 11.78 5.29
CA LEU A 40 -15.66 13.22 5.60
C LEU A 40 -17.09 13.74 5.59
N SER A 41 -18.07 12.88 5.30
CA SER A 41 -19.48 13.27 5.08
C SER A 41 -19.64 14.30 3.96
N LEU A 42 -18.84 14.15 2.87
CA LEU A 42 -18.80 15.00 1.68
C LEU A 42 -19.07 14.19 0.43
N HIS A 43 -19.40 14.86 -0.67
CA HIS A 43 -19.28 14.28 -2.00
C HIS A 43 -17.79 14.15 -2.39
N GLY A 44 -17.44 13.16 -3.22
CA GLY A 44 -16.06 12.92 -3.62
C GLY A 44 -15.41 14.13 -4.32
N ASP A 45 -16.15 14.89 -5.12
CA ASP A 45 -15.71 16.10 -5.81
C ASP A 45 -15.47 17.32 -4.87
N GLU A 46 -15.97 17.26 -3.64
CA GLU A 46 -15.70 18.26 -2.60
C GLU A 46 -14.42 17.96 -1.80
N VAL A 47 -13.86 16.74 -1.95
CA VAL A 47 -12.66 16.34 -1.26
C VAL A 47 -11.43 16.99 -1.90
N GLY A 48 -10.80 17.90 -1.20
CA GLY A 48 -9.54 18.51 -1.61
C GLY A 48 -8.35 17.65 -1.23
N LEU A 49 -7.46 17.41 -2.21
CA LEU A 49 -6.16 16.80 -1.98
C LEU A 49 -5.06 17.80 -2.34
N ILE A 50 -3.97 17.75 -1.58
CA ILE A 50 -2.71 18.43 -1.88
C ILE A 50 -1.61 17.39 -2.08
N ASP A 51 -0.60 17.71 -2.85
CA ASP A 51 0.57 16.86 -2.97
C ASP A 51 1.57 17.23 -1.85
N GLY A 52 1.94 16.24 -1.03
CA GLY A 52 2.98 16.36 -0.02
C GLY A 52 4.36 16.47 -0.66
N GLU A 53 5.40 16.65 0.16
CA GLU A 53 6.77 16.95 -0.24
C GLU A 53 7.34 16.00 -1.33
N PHE A 54 6.96 14.71 -1.28
CA PHE A 54 7.42 13.69 -2.25
C PHE A 54 6.29 13.19 -3.16
N GLY A 55 5.24 14.02 -3.38
CA GLY A 55 4.12 13.68 -4.26
C GLY A 55 3.12 12.69 -3.65
N ARG A 56 3.21 12.38 -2.35
CA ARG A 56 2.16 11.63 -1.64
C ARG A 56 0.92 12.51 -1.55
N PRO A 57 -0.26 12.07 -2.03
CA PRO A 57 -1.48 12.84 -1.83
C PRO A 57 -1.87 12.86 -0.36
N GLU A 58 -2.25 14.03 0.13
CA GLU A 58 -2.72 14.28 1.49
C GLU A 58 -4.03 15.05 1.43
N LEU A 59 -4.85 14.94 2.49
CA LEU A 59 -6.04 15.77 2.62
C LEU A 59 -5.66 17.24 2.78
N ASP A 60 -6.37 18.11 2.07
CA ASP A 60 -6.28 19.55 2.31
C ASP A 60 -6.57 19.86 3.78
N GLN A 61 -5.87 20.85 4.33
CA GLN A 61 -5.99 21.27 5.74
C GLN A 61 -7.42 21.61 6.16
N ARG A 62 -8.26 22.05 5.23
CA ARG A 62 -9.69 22.32 5.48
C ARG A 62 -10.48 21.10 5.96
N HIS A 63 -10.00 19.88 5.67
CA HIS A 63 -10.61 18.62 6.11
C HIS A 63 -10.06 18.12 7.46
N GLY A 64 -9.19 18.91 8.11
CA GLY A 64 -8.53 18.51 9.35
C GLY A 64 -7.43 17.46 9.12
N ARG A 65 -6.85 16.95 10.21
CA ARG A 65 -5.76 15.96 10.19
C ARG A 65 -6.14 14.63 10.83
N ALA A 66 -7.44 14.39 11.02
CA ALA A 66 -7.92 13.20 11.73
C ALA A 66 -7.74 11.90 10.93
N LEU A 67 -7.72 11.99 9.60
CA LEU A 67 -7.60 10.86 8.70
C LEU A 67 -6.28 10.89 7.96
N ASN A 68 -5.67 9.72 7.85
CA ASN A 68 -4.56 9.43 6.96
C ASN A 68 -4.99 8.35 5.97
N PHE A 69 -4.50 8.44 4.77
CA PHE A 69 -4.80 7.47 3.74
C PHE A 69 -3.61 7.21 2.83
N ASN A 70 -3.68 6.13 2.11
CA ASN A 70 -2.82 5.86 0.96
C ASN A 70 -3.60 5.05 -0.07
N TRP A 71 -3.13 5.04 -1.33
CA TRP A 71 -3.74 4.24 -2.37
C TRP A 71 -2.72 3.79 -3.41
N SER A 72 -3.07 2.71 -4.11
CA SER A 72 -2.34 2.19 -5.25
C SER A 72 -3.30 1.60 -6.26
N HIS A 73 -2.87 1.43 -7.51
CA HIS A 73 -3.66 0.76 -8.52
C HIS A 73 -2.77 -0.03 -9.49
N SER A 74 -3.27 -1.18 -9.94
CA SER A 74 -2.63 -2.00 -10.96
C SER A 74 -3.70 -2.75 -11.75
N GLY A 75 -3.59 -2.76 -13.09
CA GLY A 75 -4.60 -3.38 -13.95
C GLY A 75 -5.98 -2.76 -13.75
N ASP A 76 -6.94 -3.61 -13.39
CA ASP A 76 -8.37 -3.29 -13.31
C ASP A 76 -8.84 -2.96 -11.89
N PHE A 77 -7.90 -2.86 -10.92
CA PHE A 77 -8.21 -2.59 -9.53
C PHE A 77 -7.34 -1.49 -8.92
N ALA A 78 -7.95 -0.75 -8.00
CA ALA A 78 -7.29 0.13 -7.06
C ALA A 78 -7.52 -0.36 -5.64
N LEU A 79 -6.57 -0.05 -4.76
CA LEU A 79 -6.60 -0.39 -3.35
C LEU A 79 -6.36 0.88 -2.54
N ALA A 80 -7.25 1.20 -1.63
CA ALA A 80 -7.09 2.33 -0.73
C ALA A 80 -7.07 1.84 0.72
N VAL A 81 -6.26 2.49 1.56
CA VAL A 81 -6.25 2.30 3.01
C VAL A 81 -6.52 3.61 3.71
N ILE A 82 -7.35 3.56 4.76
CA ILE A 82 -7.70 4.70 5.61
C ILE A 82 -7.42 4.32 7.06
N GLY A 83 -6.84 5.23 7.81
CA GLY A 83 -6.56 5.06 9.23
C GLY A 83 -6.51 6.38 9.97
N LYS A 84 -6.60 6.30 11.31
CA LYS A 84 -6.36 7.40 12.24
C LYS A 84 -5.03 7.19 12.95
N CYS A 85 -4.40 8.27 13.38
CA CYS A 85 -3.19 8.24 14.22
C CYS A 85 -2.00 7.44 13.66
N CYS A 86 -1.98 7.15 12.37
CA CYS A 86 -0.83 6.54 11.69
C CYS A 86 -0.83 6.95 10.21
N ALA A 87 0.32 6.88 9.57
CA ALA A 87 0.47 7.08 8.12
C ALA A 87 0.62 5.71 7.44
N PRO A 88 -0.47 5.08 6.95
CA PRO A 88 -0.37 3.80 6.27
C PRO A 88 0.15 3.98 4.85
N GLY A 89 0.80 2.94 4.33
CA GLY A 89 1.16 2.80 2.92
C GLY A 89 0.64 1.49 2.38
N ILE A 90 0.13 1.50 1.16
CA ILE A 90 -0.45 0.32 0.52
C ILE A 90 0.02 0.23 -0.92
N ASP A 91 0.29 -0.99 -1.38
CA ASP A 91 0.60 -1.25 -2.78
C ASP A 91 -0.12 -2.49 -3.29
N ILE A 92 -0.46 -2.49 -4.59
CA ILE A 92 -1.08 -3.59 -5.30
C ILE A 92 -0.43 -3.75 -6.67
N GLU A 93 -0.13 -5.01 -7.06
CA GLU A 93 0.38 -5.35 -8.37
C GLU A 93 -0.38 -6.53 -8.97
N ARG A 94 -0.75 -6.40 -10.25
CA ARG A 94 -1.31 -7.53 -11.00
C ARG A 94 -0.24 -8.59 -11.21
N ARG A 95 -0.57 -9.84 -10.92
CA ARG A 95 0.31 -10.98 -11.22
C ARG A 95 0.48 -11.07 -12.74
N ARG A 96 1.72 -10.99 -13.18
CA ARG A 96 2.12 -11.15 -14.57
C ARG A 96 3.53 -11.70 -14.63
N SER A 97 3.85 -12.43 -15.65
CA SER A 97 5.23 -12.87 -15.88
C SER A 97 6.17 -11.66 -15.89
N ARG A 98 7.22 -11.74 -15.12
CA ARG A 98 8.29 -10.72 -15.01
C ARG A 98 9.61 -11.36 -15.44
N ALA A 99 9.75 -11.61 -16.76
CA ALA A 99 10.98 -12.20 -17.31
C ALA A 99 12.26 -11.44 -16.88
N ARG A 100 12.14 -10.14 -16.60
CA ARG A 100 13.25 -9.29 -16.15
C ARG A 100 13.25 -9.01 -14.64
N ALA A 101 12.68 -9.92 -13.83
CA ALA A 101 12.60 -9.72 -12.38
C ALA A 101 13.99 -9.56 -11.74
N LEU A 102 14.98 -10.37 -12.15
CA LEU A 102 16.36 -10.27 -11.66
C LEU A 102 17.03 -8.97 -12.07
N ASP A 103 16.90 -8.55 -13.34
CA ASP A 103 17.49 -7.31 -13.82
C ASP A 103 16.97 -6.10 -13.03
N ILE A 104 15.66 -6.10 -12.71
CA ILE A 104 15.05 -5.03 -11.92
C ILE A 104 15.53 -5.12 -10.47
N ALA A 105 15.56 -6.32 -9.89
CA ALA A 105 16.02 -6.52 -8.52
C ALA A 105 17.50 -6.11 -8.35
N GLU A 106 18.36 -6.39 -9.32
CA GLU A 106 19.77 -5.99 -9.32
C GLU A 106 19.97 -4.48 -9.21
N HIS A 107 19.05 -3.69 -9.81
CA HIS A 107 19.14 -2.23 -9.79
C HIS A 107 18.48 -1.59 -8.54
N TYR A 108 17.46 -2.24 -7.99
CA TYR A 108 16.59 -1.61 -6.99
C TYR A 108 16.57 -2.29 -5.63
N PHE A 109 16.93 -3.57 -5.52
CA PHE A 109 16.81 -4.31 -4.27
C PHE A 109 18.16 -4.37 -3.53
N CYS A 110 18.11 -4.71 -2.25
CA CYS A 110 19.34 -4.97 -1.50
C CYS A 110 19.93 -6.33 -1.88
N LYS A 111 21.18 -6.55 -1.50
CA LYS A 111 21.94 -7.76 -1.88
C LYS A 111 21.29 -9.04 -1.36
N GLU A 112 20.71 -8.99 -0.17
CA GLU A 112 20.07 -10.13 0.49
C GLU A 112 18.83 -10.58 -0.30
N GLU A 113 17.99 -9.65 -0.74
CA GLU A 113 16.80 -9.94 -1.55
C GLU A 113 17.19 -10.46 -2.94
N LEU A 114 18.20 -9.85 -3.56
CA LEU A 114 18.72 -10.30 -4.85
C LEU A 114 19.24 -11.74 -4.76
N ALA A 115 20.00 -12.08 -3.70
CA ALA A 115 20.51 -13.42 -3.49
C ALA A 115 19.38 -14.45 -3.34
N VAL A 116 18.32 -14.12 -2.61
CA VAL A 116 17.13 -14.97 -2.48
C VAL A 116 16.48 -15.19 -3.85
N LEU A 117 16.18 -14.13 -4.59
CA LEU A 117 15.57 -14.23 -5.90
C LEU A 117 16.42 -15.01 -6.91
N ALA A 118 17.74 -14.82 -6.88
CA ALA A 118 18.65 -15.55 -7.76
C ALA A 118 18.67 -17.06 -7.48
N SER A 119 18.50 -17.48 -6.22
CA SER A 119 18.47 -18.89 -5.81
C SER A 119 17.15 -19.60 -6.13
N MET A 120 16.07 -18.84 -6.44
CA MET A 120 14.75 -19.42 -6.70
C MET A 120 14.59 -19.96 -8.13
N PRO A 121 13.76 -21.01 -8.31
CA PRO A 121 13.34 -21.43 -9.63
C PRO A 121 12.69 -20.28 -10.41
N GLU A 122 12.93 -20.24 -11.72
CA GLU A 122 12.37 -19.18 -12.59
C GLU A 122 10.84 -19.12 -12.51
N SER A 123 10.17 -20.27 -12.37
CA SER A 123 8.70 -20.37 -12.29
C SER A 123 8.09 -19.66 -11.08
N THR A 124 8.81 -19.51 -9.97
CA THR A 124 8.31 -18.88 -8.73
C THR A 124 8.94 -17.52 -8.46
N ARG A 125 10.08 -17.24 -9.08
CA ARG A 125 10.84 -16.01 -8.88
C ARG A 125 10.07 -14.73 -9.15
N GLY A 126 9.27 -14.73 -10.23
CA GLY A 126 8.48 -13.56 -10.64
C GLY A 126 7.41 -13.19 -9.61
N GLU A 127 6.83 -14.18 -8.96
CA GLU A 127 5.84 -13.96 -7.89
C GLU A 127 6.51 -13.43 -6.63
N GLU A 128 7.63 -14.02 -6.21
CA GLU A 128 8.37 -13.54 -5.04
C GLU A 128 8.92 -12.12 -5.25
N PHE A 129 9.39 -11.82 -6.45
CA PHE A 129 9.76 -10.45 -6.81
C PHE A 129 8.61 -9.47 -6.58
N LEU A 130 7.38 -9.81 -7.03
CA LEU A 130 6.22 -8.95 -6.82
C LEU A 130 5.84 -8.82 -5.34
N ARG A 131 5.97 -9.88 -4.54
CA ARG A 131 5.75 -9.84 -3.08
C ARG A 131 6.71 -8.86 -2.39
N LEU A 132 8.00 -8.97 -2.70
CA LEU A 132 9.01 -8.06 -2.18
C LEU A 132 8.77 -6.62 -2.67
N TRP A 133 8.48 -6.45 -3.96
CA TRP A 133 8.20 -5.14 -4.55
C TRP A 133 7.04 -4.43 -3.85
N THR A 134 5.87 -5.08 -3.77
CA THR A 134 4.69 -4.47 -3.14
C THR A 134 4.91 -4.16 -1.67
N ALA A 135 5.61 -5.04 -0.92
CA ALA A 135 5.92 -4.80 0.48
C ALA A 135 6.86 -3.60 0.66
N LYS A 136 7.90 -3.48 -0.18
CA LYS A 136 8.84 -2.35 -0.15
C LYS A 136 8.15 -1.04 -0.53
N GLU A 137 7.34 -1.05 -1.59
CA GLU A 137 6.55 0.12 -2.00
C GLU A 137 5.57 0.56 -0.90
N ALA A 138 4.90 -0.38 -0.23
CA ALA A 138 4.02 -0.07 0.89
C ALA A 138 4.78 0.63 2.03
N VAL A 139 5.99 0.15 2.38
CA VAL A 139 6.85 0.81 3.38
C VAL A 139 7.24 2.22 2.93
N LEU A 140 7.71 2.40 1.69
CA LEU A 140 8.10 3.71 1.17
C LEU A 140 6.94 4.70 1.10
N LYS A 141 5.74 4.21 0.77
CA LYS A 141 4.50 5.01 0.78
C LYS A 141 4.11 5.42 2.20
N ALA A 142 4.23 4.51 3.18
CA ALA A 142 3.99 4.85 4.58
C ALA A 142 5.03 5.86 5.11
N LEU A 143 6.30 5.71 4.71
CA LEU A 143 7.38 6.62 5.04
C LEU A 143 7.19 8.02 4.42
N GLY A 144 6.38 8.11 3.35
CA GLY A 144 6.11 9.36 2.64
C GLY A 144 7.24 9.85 1.75
N ARG A 145 8.30 9.04 1.53
CA ARG A 145 9.49 9.43 0.77
C ARG A 145 9.50 8.94 -0.69
N GLY A 146 8.54 8.08 -1.06
CA GLY A 146 8.42 7.54 -2.40
C GLY A 146 9.66 6.77 -2.87
N ILE A 147 9.67 6.40 -4.16
CA ILE A 147 10.78 5.64 -4.78
C ILE A 147 12.12 6.39 -4.72
N ALA A 148 12.10 7.72 -4.64
CA ALA A 148 13.31 8.54 -4.53
C ALA A 148 14.17 8.22 -3.28
N PHE A 149 13.58 7.68 -2.23
CA PHE A 149 14.34 7.18 -1.08
C PHE A 149 15.29 6.04 -1.46
N GLY A 150 14.89 5.20 -2.40
CA GLY A 150 15.65 4.04 -2.88
C GLY A 150 15.20 2.74 -2.22
N LEU A 151 14.70 1.82 -3.03
CA LEU A 151 14.25 0.49 -2.58
C LEU A 151 15.38 -0.34 -1.97
N HIS A 152 16.66 -0.13 -2.37
CA HIS A 152 17.82 -0.81 -1.79
C HIS A 152 18.13 -0.38 -0.35
N ARG A 153 17.50 0.67 0.17
CA ARG A 153 17.71 1.21 1.52
C ARG A 153 16.77 0.60 2.57
N LEU A 154 16.10 -0.47 2.23
CA LEU A 154 15.33 -1.29 3.17
C LEU A 154 15.39 -2.76 2.72
N HIS A 155 15.28 -3.67 3.68
CA HIS A 155 15.26 -5.12 3.45
C HIS A 155 13.95 -5.72 3.95
N VAL A 156 13.22 -6.34 3.05
CA VAL A 156 12.04 -7.15 3.36
C VAL A 156 12.39 -8.62 3.13
N ALA A 157 12.17 -9.47 4.12
CA ALA A 157 12.24 -10.91 3.97
C ALA A 157 10.84 -11.51 4.00
N THR A 158 10.62 -12.59 3.26
CA THR A 158 9.38 -13.37 3.33
C THR A 158 9.57 -14.56 4.26
N PHE A 159 8.71 -14.70 5.26
CA PHE A 159 8.67 -15.83 6.16
C PHE A 159 7.25 -16.40 6.19
N GLN A 160 7.09 -17.66 5.75
CA GLN A 160 5.78 -18.30 5.61
C GLN A 160 4.75 -17.41 4.87
N ASP A 161 5.14 -16.92 3.69
CA ASP A 161 4.37 -15.99 2.85
C ASP A 161 4.03 -14.64 3.49
N ARG A 162 4.64 -14.30 4.63
CA ARG A 162 4.44 -13.02 5.31
C ARG A 162 5.66 -12.13 5.13
N PRO A 163 5.50 -10.90 4.67
CA PRO A 163 6.59 -9.94 4.59
C PRO A 163 6.99 -9.47 5.99
N VAL A 164 8.30 -9.39 6.23
CA VAL A 164 8.89 -8.89 7.47
C VAL A 164 9.97 -7.88 7.12
N LEU A 165 9.83 -6.65 7.59
CA LEU A 165 10.88 -5.64 7.46
C LEU A 165 12.06 -6.00 8.40
N ARG A 166 13.24 -6.21 7.82
CA ARG A 166 14.44 -6.62 8.55
C ARG A 166 15.30 -5.44 8.95
N TRP A 167 15.44 -4.48 8.06
CA TRP A 167 16.10 -3.21 8.33
C TRP A 167 15.58 -2.12 7.39
N LEU A 168 15.73 -0.88 7.81
CA LEU A 168 15.36 0.33 7.09
C LEU A 168 16.36 1.42 7.46
N ASP A 169 16.98 2.02 6.46
CA ASP A 169 17.94 3.11 6.67
C ASP A 169 17.29 4.29 7.41
N GLY A 170 17.87 4.61 8.57
CA GLY A 170 17.47 5.77 9.37
C GLY A 170 16.22 5.57 10.22
N ASP A 171 15.69 4.32 10.34
CA ASP A 171 14.59 4.02 11.25
C ASP A 171 14.72 2.60 11.84
N ASP A 172 14.06 2.36 12.97
CA ASP A 172 13.99 1.07 13.63
C ASP A 172 12.95 0.18 12.95
N ALA A 173 13.41 -0.86 12.23
CA ALA A 173 12.53 -1.80 11.53
C ALA A 173 11.55 -2.53 12.47
N SER A 174 11.91 -2.73 13.75
CA SER A 174 11.03 -3.39 14.73
C SER A 174 9.79 -2.56 15.08
N ALA A 175 9.82 -1.25 14.82
CA ALA A 175 8.69 -0.36 14.99
C ALA A 175 7.68 -0.42 13.83
N TRP A 176 7.94 -1.24 12.81
CA TRP A 176 7.10 -1.30 11.61
C TRP A 176 6.28 -2.59 11.55
N GLN A 177 5.10 -2.45 10.99
CA GLN A 177 4.23 -3.57 10.62
C GLN A 177 4.16 -3.63 9.09
N VAL A 178 4.35 -4.82 8.53
CA VAL A 178 4.18 -5.09 7.10
C VAL A 178 3.35 -6.35 6.96
N GLN A 179 2.28 -6.30 6.18
CA GLN A 179 1.36 -7.41 6.01
C GLN A 179 0.92 -7.57 4.56
N SER A 180 0.74 -8.82 4.13
CA SER A 180 0.06 -9.12 2.88
C SER A 180 -1.43 -8.83 3.02
N VAL A 181 -2.05 -8.29 1.97
CA VAL A 181 -3.50 -8.07 1.87
C VAL A 181 -4.06 -9.07 0.85
N ASP A 182 -5.11 -9.79 1.23
CA ASP A 182 -5.80 -10.69 0.29
C ASP A 182 -6.64 -9.87 -0.69
N VAL A 183 -6.28 -9.94 -1.95
CA VAL A 183 -6.92 -9.23 -3.08
C VAL A 183 -7.30 -10.19 -4.21
N GLY A 184 -7.35 -11.50 -3.92
CA GLY A 184 -7.64 -12.57 -4.89
C GLY A 184 -6.40 -13.04 -5.67
N PHE A 185 -6.60 -14.05 -6.51
CA PHE A 185 -5.50 -14.79 -7.14
C PHE A 185 -4.68 -14.01 -8.17
N ASP A 186 -5.29 -13.02 -8.82
CA ASP A 186 -4.63 -12.30 -9.93
C ASP A 186 -3.78 -11.12 -9.48
N TYR A 187 -3.74 -10.85 -8.17
CA TYR A 187 -3.04 -9.70 -7.61
C TYR A 187 -2.19 -10.08 -6.41
N ILE A 188 -1.23 -9.23 -6.11
CA ILE A 188 -0.43 -9.25 -4.89
C ILE A 188 -0.53 -7.86 -4.28
N ALA A 189 -0.75 -7.78 -2.98
CA ALA A 189 -0.82 -6.50 -2.29
C ALA A 189 -0.17 -6.58 -0.91
N ALA A 190 0.35 -5.44 -0.47
CA ALA A 190 0.93 -5.28 0.84
C ALA A 190 0.53 -3.95 1.47
N LEU A 191 0.46 -3.95 2.78
CA LEU A 191 0.13 -2.83 3.64
C LEU A 191 1.26 -2.66 4.66
N ALA A 192 1.68 -1.42 4.92
CA ALA A 192 2.70 -1.11 5.91
C ALA A 192 2.33 0.13 6.72
N TRP A 193 2.74 0.15 7.98
CA TRP A 193 2.64 1.32 8.86
C TRP A 193 3.67 1.25 9.98
N ARG A 194 4.00 2.38 10.54
CA ARG A 194 4.87 2.49 11.72
C ARG A 194 4.00 2.54 12.98
N GLY A 195 4.35 1.74 13.99
CA GLY A 195 3.67 1.70 15.29
C GLY A 195 3.13 0.32 15.66
N SER A 196 2.23 0.28 16.61
CA SER A 196 1.65 -0.94 17.15
C SER A 196 0.78 -1.68 16.13
N ALA A 197 0.53 -2.97 16.39
CA ALA A 197 -0.39 -3.77 15.60
C ALA A 197 -1.80 -3.14 15.57
N ARG A 198 -2.47 -3.26 14.41
CA ARG A 198 -3.81 -2.73 14.16
C ARG A 198 -4.72 -3.80 13.59
N GLN A 199 -5.99 -3.67 13.83
CA GLN A 199 -7.00 -4.50 13.19
C GLN A 199 -7.22 -4.01 11.76
N ILE A 200 -7.09 -4.92 10.79
CA ILE A 200 -7.31 -4.61 9.38
C ILE A 200 -8.68 -5.14 8.99
N GLN A 201 -9.50 -4.27 8.45
CA GLN A 201 -10.80 -4.62 7.89
C GLN A 201 -10.79 -4.35 6.39
N CYS A 202 -11.15 -5.37 5.60
CA CYS A 202 -11.06 -5.30 4.13
C CYS A 202 -12.46 -5.45 3.52
N TRP A 203 -12.77 -4.61 2.53
CA TRP A 203 -14.00 -4.68 1.75
C TRP A 203 -13.71 -4.56 0.26
N MET A 204 -14.53 -5.24 -0.51
CA MET A 204 -14.58 -5.04 -1.97
C MET A 204 -15.78 -4.14 -2.28
N ILE A 205 -15.54 -3.05 -2.97
CA ILE A 205 -16.60 -2.22 -3.51
C ILE A 205 -17.03 -2.82 -4.83
N VAL A 206 -18.30 -3.19 -4.92
CA VAL A 206 -18.92 -3.67 -6.16
C VAL A 206 -19.61 -2.48 -6.81
N SER A 207 -19.34 -2.26 -8.09
CA SER A 207 -19.97 -1.23 -8.92
C SER A 207 -21.43 -1.53 -9.20
#